data_f7d8f41c2e37c8466d49f7019aa95b6f
#
_entry.id   f7d8f41c2e37c8466d49f7019aa95b6f
#
_cell.length_a   1.000
_cell.length_b   1.000
_cell.length_c   1.000
_cell.angle_alpha   90.00
_cell.angle_beta   90.00
_cell.angle_gamma   90.00
#
_symmetry.space_group_name_H-M   'P 1'
#
loop_
_entity.id
_entity.type
_entity.pdbx_description
1 polymer ?
#
loop_
_entity_poly.entity_id
_entity_poly.type
_entity_poly.pdbx_seq_one_letter_code
_entity_poly.pdbx_strand_id
1 'polypeptide(L)'
;MAEFVLVAGAWLGSWAWDEVLPPLRAAGHGTHPLTLSGLAEKQGVPAGQQTHVQDIVGEIERRDLRDVVLVGHSYSGIPVGQAAGRIGDRLSRVVFVDSEVPVDGGSFASGWWQGPAALESLLADNGGYWPPLSAAELDGQGLTDEQVARLTKGFTPHPAATLTEPAVLTRPLGELPTTYVKCLLDGPEPNDTVAALLTSEHWRLVTMATGHWPMVSQPAELARLLLAPAD
;
A
#
# COMPACT_ATOMS: atom_id res chain seq x y z
N MET A 1 0.15 19.17 -13.18
CA MET A 1 1.34 18.46 -12.65
C MET A 1 0.89 17.84 -11.34
N ALA A 2 0.93 16.53 -11.22
CA ALA A 2 0.47 15.84 -10.00
C ALA A 2 1.64 15.53 -9.06
N GLU A 3 1.33 15.34 -7.77
CA GLU A 3 2.27 14.95 -6.72
C GLU A 3 1.98 13.50 -6.30
N PHE A 4 2.86 12.57 -6.66
CA PHE A 4 2.71 11.16 -6.31
C PHE A 4 3.28 10.89 -4.92
N VAL A 5 2.43 10.55 -3.96
CA VAL A 5 2.84 10.02 -2.65
C VAL A 5 2.68 8.51 -2.70
N LEU A 6 3.81 7.78 -2.59
CA LEU A 6 3.85 6.33 -2.80
C LEU A 6 4.21 5.62 -1.50
N VAL A 7 3.31 4.78 -1.02
CA VAL A 7 3.44 4.08 0.27
C VAL A 7 3.52 2.57 0.01
N ALA A 8 4.64 1.97 0.39
CA ALA A 8 4.86 0.53 0.21
C ALA A 8 4.16 -0.31 1.29
N GLY A 9 3.97 -1.59 0.99
CA GLY A 9 3.27 -2.54 1.85
C GLY A 9 4.06 -2.98 3.08
N ALA A 10 3.62 -4.09 3.69
CA ALA A 10 4.28 -4.67 4.83
C ALA A 10 5.77 -4.94 4.55
N TRP A 11 6.61 -4.84 5.59
CA TRP A 11 8.06 -5.09 5.60
C TRP A 11 8.90 -4.13 4.74
N LEU A 12 8.30 -3.30 3.89
CA LEU A 12 8.95 -2.48 2.88
C LEU A 12 9.17 -1.04 3.37
N GLY A 13 10.12 -0.37 2.72
CA GLY A 13 10.33 1.07 2.83
C GLY A 13 10.17 1.77 1.48
N SER A 14 10.48 3.07 1.46
CA SER A 14 10.40 3.91 0.25
C SER A 14 11.22 3.38 -0.92
N TRP A 15 12.31 2.65 -0.65
CA TRP A 15 13.20 2.02 -1.63
C TRP A 15 12.49 1.08 -2.61
N ALA A 16 11.34 0.51 -2.21
CA ALA A 16 10.56 -0.37 -3.07
C ALA A 16 10.07 0.31 -4.35
N TRP A 17 9.96 1.63 -4.34
CA TRP A 17 9.47 2.43 -5.45
C TRP A 17 10.59 2.95 -6.38
N ASP A 18 11.88 2.75 -6.07
CA ASP A 18 13.01 3.36 -6.76
C ASP A 18 12.96 3.27 -8.29
N GLU A 19 12.48 2.15 -8.83
CA GLU A 19 12.38 1.92 -10.27
C GLU A 19 11.11 2.51 -10.91
N VAL A 20 10.10 2.84 -10.09
CA VAL A 20 8.85 3.49 -10.52
C VAL A 20 9.01 5.01 -10.62
N LEU A 21 9.90 5.60 -9.79
CA LEU A 21 10.06 7.06 -9.70
C LEU A 21 10.57 7.71 -11.00
N PRO A 22 11.60 7.15 -11.70
CA PRO A 22 12.18 7.83 -12.86
C PRO A 22 11.18 8.12 -13.99
N PRO A 23 10.30 7.19 -14.41
CA PRO A 23 9.27 7.48 -15.41
C PRO A 23 8.28 8.56 -14.99
N LEU A 24 7.87 8.58 -13.70
CA LEU A 24 6.96 9.60 -13.18
C LEU A 24 7.61 10.99 -13.23
N ARG A 25 8.87 11.08 -12.82
CA ARG A 25 9.67 12.33 -12.87
C ARG A 25 9.90 12.80 -14.30
N ALA A 26 10.19 11.87 -15.22
CA ALA A 26 10.38 12.18 -16.63
C ALA A 26 9.11 12.75 -17.28
N ALA A 27 7.92 12.36 -16.78
CA ALA A 27 6.64 12.90 -17.18
C ALA A 27 6.32 14.27 -16.53
N GLY A 28 7.22 14.82 -15.72
CA GLY A 28 7.10 16.14 -15.08
C GLY A 28 6.30 16.16 -13.78
N HIS A 29 6.15 15.02 -13.10
CA HIS A 29 5.43 14.91 -11.82
C HIS A 29 6.37 14.94 -10.62
N GLY A 30 5.87 15.45 -9.48
CA GLY A 30 6.53 15.30 -8.17
C GLY A 30 6.38 13.87 -7.66
N THR A 31 7.39 13.37 -6.95
CA THR A 31 7.37 12.00 -6.39
C THR A 31 7.89 11.99 -4.96
N HIS A 32 7.09 11.44 -4.05
CA HIS A 32 7.32 11.39 -2.61
C HIS A 32 7.17 9.94 -2.12
N PRO A 33 8.18 9.07 -2.33
CA PRO A 33 8.14 7.74 -1.76
C PRO A 33 8.30 7.83 -0.25
N LEU A 34 7.40 7.19 0.50
CA LEU A 34 7.31 7.32 1.94
C LEU A 34 7.59 5.98 2.63
N THR A 35 8.50 5.98 3.60
CA THR A 35 8.65 4.90 4.57
C THR A 35 7.78 5.19 5.79
N LEU A 36 6.94 4.22 6.17
CA LEU A 36 6.12 4.31 7.37
C LEU A 36 6.94 4.04 8.63
N SER A 37 6.54 4.61 9.76
CA SER A 37 7.18 4.42 11.06
C SER A 37 7.25 2.94 11.43
N GLY A 38 8.38 2.51 12.02
CA GLY A 38 8.65 1.12 12.39
C GLY A 38 9.18 0.24 11.26
N LEU A 39 9.32 0.75 10.02
CA LEU A 39 9.81 0.01 8.86
C LEU A 39 11.12 0.57 8.32
N ALA A 40 11.89 -0.26 7.62
CA ALA A 40 13.15 0.07 6.95
C ALA A 40 14.04 0.99 7.81
N GLU A 41 14.43 2.17 7.30
CA GLU A 41 15.26 3.14 8.02
C GLU A 41 14.59 3.75 9.27
N LYS A 42 13.28 3.57 9.43
CA LYS A 42 12.53 3.96 10.63
C LYS A 42 12.28 2.79 11.58
N GLN A 43 12.96 1.65 11.40
CA GLN A 43 12.84 0.50 12.29
C GLN A 43 13.13 0.90 13.75
N GLY A 44 12.31 0.38 14.68
CA GLY A 44 12.41 0.75 16.10
C GLY A 44 11.63 2.00 16.51
N VAL A 45 11.10 2.77 15.58
CA VAL A 45 10.13 3.83 15.89
C VAL A 45 8.79 3.17 16.24
N PRO A 46 8.21 3.42 17.42
CA PRO A 46 6.92 2.85 17.79
C PRO A 46 5.83 3.25 16.78
N ALA A 47 5.04 2.29 16.33
CA ALA A 47 3.98 2.53 15.35
C ALA A 47 2.73 1.71 15.65
N GLY A 48 1.58 2.36 15.55
CA GLY A 48 0.25 1.78 15.44
C GLY A 48 -0.40 2.19 14.12
N GLN A 49 -1.64 1.75 13.91
CA GLN A 49 -2.35 2.04 12.65
C GLN A 49 -2.49 3.55 12.43
N GLN A 50 -2.81 4.31 13.50
CA GLN A 50 -2.96 5.76 13.40
C GLN A 50 -1.63 6.50 13.24
N THR A 51 -0.51 5.92 13.67
CA THR A 51 0.83 6.46 13.39
C THR A 51 1.11 6.44 11.88
N HIS A 52 0.80 5.33 11.20
CA HIS A 52 0.97 5.21 9.75
C HIS A 52 0.08 6.19 8.98
N VAL A 53 -1.16 6.37 9.42
CA VAL A 53 -2.05 7.39 8.84
C VAL A 53 -1.44 8.79 9.01
N GLN A 54 -0.91 9.10 10.20
CA GLN A 54 -0.30 10.40 10.47
C GLN A 54 1.01 10.62 9.69
N ASP A 55 1.81 9.57 9.44
CA ASP A 55 2.99 9.65 8.57
C ASP A 55 2.60 10.15 7.17
N ILE A 56 1.49 9.63 6.63
CA ILE A 56 1.01 9.99 5.28
C ILE A 56 0.45 11.42 5.27
N VAL A 57 -0.46 11.72 6.18
CA VAL A 57 -1.09 13.05 6.30
C VAL A 57 -0.02 14.12 6.55
N GLY A 58 0.87 13.85 7.51
CA GLY A 58 1.94 14.77 7.89
C GLY A 58 2.94 15.06 6.76
N GLU A 59 3.26 14.07 5.92
CA GLU A 59 4.12 14.29 4.75
C GLU A 59 3.48 15.23 3.73
N ILE A 60 2.17 15.02 3.44
CA ILE A 60 1.41 15.83 2.49
C ILE A 60 1.24 17.26 3.00
N GLU A 61 0.90 17.42 4.27
CA GLU A 61 0.71 18.74 4.89
C GLU A 61 2.02 19.52 5.04
N ARG A 62 3.07 18.86 5.55
CA ARG A 62 4.38 19.49 5.76
C ARG A 62 4.99 20.03 4.47
N ARG A 63 4.75 19.36 3.33
CA ARG A 63 5.19 19.80 2.00
C ARG A 63 4.19 20.69 1.27
N ASP A 64 3.02 20.93 1.85
CA ASP A 64 1.86 21.59 1.23
C ASP A 64 1.51 21.02 -0.16
N LEU A 65 1.56 19.68 -0.29
CA LEU A 65 1.26 19.03 -1.57
C LEU A 65 -0.20 19.21 -1.96
N ARG A 66 -0.43 19.40 -3.25
CA ARG A 66 -1.75 19.55 -3.89
C ARG A 66 -1.79 18.68 -5.14
N ASP A 67 -2.98 18.41 -5.67
CA ASP A 67 -3.18 17.48 -6.80
C ASP A 67 -2.54 16.10 -6.53
N VAL A 68 -2.67 15.62 -5.28
CA VAL A 68 -2.00 14.41 -4.82
C VAL A 68 -2.63 13.16 -5.44
N VAL A 69 -1.80 12.33 -6.06
CA VAL A 69 -2.10 10.93 -6.36
C VAL A 69 -1.51 10.09 -5.23
N LEU A 70 -2.38 9.62 -4.34
CA LEU A 70 -1.98 8.84 -3.18
C LEU A 70 -2.00 7.35 -3.51
N VAL A 71 -0.82 6.70 -3.50
CA VAL A 71 -0.63 5.31 -3.90
C VAL A 71 -0.35 4.45 -2.69
N GLY A 72 -1.15 3.40 -2.47
CA GLY A 72 -0.94 2.40 -1.43
C GLY A 72 -0.81 1.00 -2.02
N HIS A 73 0.20 0.24 -1.58
CA HIS A 73 0.42 -1.13 -1.96
C HIS A 73 0.16 -2.09 -0.80
N SER A 74 -0.53 -3.21 -1.06
CA SER A 74 -0.70 -4.28 -0.07
C SER A 74 -1.29 -3.77 1.26
N TYR A 75 -0.68 -4.09 2.40
CA TYR A 75 -1.04 -3.57 3.72
C TYR A 75 -1.30 -2.06 3.75
N SER A 76 -0.47 -1.28 3.04
CA SER A 76 -0.56 0.19 3.14
C SER A 76 -1.85 0.77 2.54
N GLY A 77 -2.64 0.00 1.82
CA GLY A 77 -3.98 0.43 1.43
C GLY A 77 -4.86 0.81 2.62
N ILE A 78 -4.67 0.17 3.78
CA ILE A 78 -5.44 0.49 5.00
C ILE A 78 -5.12 1.90 5.52
N PRO A 79 -3.86 2.28 5.84
CA PRO A 79 -3.56 3.65 6.26
C PRO A 79 -3.75 4.68 5.14
N VAL A 80 -3.53 4.33 3.87
CA VAL A 80 -3.79 5.20 2.70
C VAL A 80 -5.26 5.57 2.58
N GLY A 81 -6.17 4.59 2.67
CA GLY A 81 -7.61 4.87 2.61
C GLY A 81 -8.11 5.76 3.75
N GLN A 82 -7.57 5.57 4.96
CA GLN A 82 -7.87 6.44 6.10
C GLN A 82 -7.30 7.86 5.91
N ALA A 83 -6.05 7.98 5.45
CA ALA A 83 -5.42 9.26 5.16
C ALA A 83 -6.16 10.01 4.07
N ALA A 84 -6.60 9.34 3.01
CA ALA A 84 -7.35 9.92 1.91
C ALA A 84 -8.63 10.64 2.38
N GLY A 85 -9.32 10.08 3.38
CA GLY A 85 -10.47 10.73 4.00
C GLY A 85 -10.14 12.02 4.75
N ARG A 86 -8.89 12.20 5.21
CA ARG A 86 -8.44 13.34 6.01
C ARG A 86 -7.81 14.47 5.21
N ILE A 87 -7.17 14.16 4.07
CA ILE A 87 -6.45 15.17 3.27
C ILE A 87 -7.37 16.02 2.38
N GLY A 88 -8.65 15.64 2.28
CA GLY A 88 -9.70 16.44 1.62
C GLY A 88 -9.39 16.75 0.16
N ASP A 89 -9.50 18.02 -0.16
CA ASP A 89 -9.32 18.63 -1.50
C ASP A 89 -7.84 18.72 -1.96
N ARG A 90 -6.88 18.25 -1.17
CA ARG A 90 -5.50 18.06 -1.62
C ARG A 90 -5.34 16.85 -2.54
N LEU A 91 -6.30 15.92 -2.46
CA LEU A 91 -6.28 14.66 -3.18
C LEU A 91 -6.93 14.79 -4.57
N SER A 92 -6.22 14.37 -5.61
CA SER A 92 -6.80 14.20 -6.94
C SER A 92 -7.31 12.77 -7.17
N ARG A 93 -6.60 11.77 -6.62
CA ARG A 93 -6.93 10.37 -6.82
C ARG A 93 -6.24 9.47 -5.77
N VAL A 94 -6.90 8.36 -5.43
CA VAL A 94 -6.28 7.22 -4.73
C VAL A 94 -5.96 6.11 -5.72
N VAL A 95 -4.82 5.43 -5.54
CA VAL A 95 -4.48 4.22 -6.27
C VAL A 95 -4.14 3.12 -5.26
N PHE A 96 -4.94 2.07 -5.24
CA PHE A 96 -4.69 0.86 -4.49
C PHE A 96 -4.01 -0.17 -5.40
N VAL A 97 -2.80 -0.60 -5.05
CA VAL A 97 -2.02 -1.54 -5.84
C VAL A 97 -2.02 -2.89 -5.11
N ASP A 98 -2.81 -3.83 -5.60
CA ASP A 98 -2.98 -5.19 -5.05
C ASP A 98 -3.06 -5.16 -3.51
N SER A 99 -3.93 -4.32 -2.98
CA SER A 99 -3.91 -3.94 -1.57
C SER A 99 -5.21 -4.31 -0.85
N GLU A 100 -5.11 -4.42 0.47
CA GLU A 100 -6.27 -4.31 1.34
C GLU A 100 -6.80 -2.88 1.33
N VAL A 101 -8.09 -2.74 1.64
CA VAL A 101 -8.75 -1.45 1.83
C VAL A 101 -9.36 -1.39 3.23
N PRO A 102 -9.36 -0.22 3.90
CA PRO A 102 -9.90 -0.15 5.25
C PRO A 102 -11.41 -0.32 5.29
N VAL A 103 -11.87 -1.06 6.29
CA VAL A 103 -13.26 -1.12 6.73
C VAL A 103 -13.35 -0.41 8.08
N ASP A 104 -14.30 0.50 8.25
CA ASP A 104 -14.42 1.26 9.50
C ASP A 104 -14.60 0.35 10.71
N GLY A 105 -13.78 0.54 11.74
CA GLY A 105 -13.72 -0.32 12.92
C GLY A 105 -13.04 -1.68 12.70
N GLY A 106 -12.71 -2.07 11.46
CA GLY A 106 -11.98 -3.28 11.14
C GLY A 106 -10.46 -3.09 11.23
N SER A 107 -9.72 -4.17 11.44
CA SER A 107 -8.27 -4.20 11.41
C SER A 107 -7.77 -5.12 10.31
N PHE A 108 -6.48 -5.02 9.95
CA PHE A 108 -5.85 -5.99 9.05
C PHE A 108 -6.02 -7.43 9.57
N ALA A 109 -5.88 -7.61 10.89
CA ALA A 109 -6.06 -8.89 11.56
C ALA A 109 -7.46 -9.49 11.37
N SER A 110 -8.49 -8.67 11.19
CA SER A 110 -9.87 -9.12 10.99
C SER A 110 -10.03 -9.93 9.70
N GLY A 111 -9.23 -9.65 8.67
CA GLY A 111 -9.20 -10.35 7.39
C GLY A 111 -8.15 -11.46 7.28
N TRP A 112 -7.47 -11.79 8.37
CA TRP A 112 -6.41 -12.79 8.35
C TRP A 112 -6.94 -14.17 7.97
N TRP A 113 -6.35 -14.83 6.96
CA TRP A 113 -6.86 -16.08 6.35
C TRP A 113 -6.94 -17.27 7.31
N GLN A 114 -6.14 -17.29 8.38
CA GLN A 114 -6.18 -18.30 9.43
C GLN A 114 -6.97 -17.83 10.67
N GLY A 115 -7.59 -16.67 10.59
CA GLY A 115 -8.32 -16.03 11.67
C GLY A 115 -7.43 -15.17 12.59
N PRO A 116 -8.04 -14.20 13.30
CA PRO A 116 -7.30 -13.21 14.11
C PRO A 116 -6.40 -13.85 15.18
N ALA A 117 -6.86 -14.92 15.84
CA ALA A 117 -6.11 -15.60 16.89
C ALA A 117 -4.80 -16.22 16.37
N ALA A 118 -4.76 -16.69 15.12
CA ALA A 118 -3.54 -17.22 14.52
C ALA A 118 -2.51 -16.12 14.29
N LEU A 119 -2.95 -14.94 13.84
CA LEU A 119 -2.07 -13.78 13.73
C LEU A 119 -1.57 -13.31 15.10
N GLU A 120 -2.43 -13.23 16.11
CA GLU A 120 -2.03 -12.86 17.48
C GLU A 120 -0.94 -13.78 18.01
N SER A 121 -1.07 -15.11 17.82
CA SER A 121 -0.06 -16.09 18.21
C SER A 121 1.25 -15.85 17.44
N LEU A 122 1.19 -15.69 16.13
CA LEU A 122 2.37 -15.39 15.30
C LEU A 122 3.11 -14.15 15.79
N LEU A 123 2.38 -13.08 16.08
CA LEU A 123 2.95 -11.82 16.58
C LEU A 123 3.58 -11.99 17.96
N ALA A 124 2.93 -12.71 18.88
CA ALA A 124 3.46 -12.98 20.21
C ALA A 124 4.76 -13.79 20.15
N ASP A 125 4.80 -14.82 19.32
CA ASP A 125 5.96 -15.69 19.12
C ASP A 125 7.17 -14.95 18.49
N ASN A 126 6.89 -13.81 17.82
CA ASN A 126 7.90 -12.99 17.14
C ASN A 126 8.11 -11.61 17.81
N GLY A 127 7.91 -11.52 19.12
CA GLY A 127 8.22 -10.33 19.90
C GLY A 127 7.39 -9.10 19.56
N GLY A 128 6.17 -9.27 19.06
CA GLY A 128 5.26 -8.20 18.66
C GLY A 128 5.48 -7.70 17.24
N TYR A 129 6.05 -8.55 16.37
CA TYR A 129 6.26 -8.23 14.96
C TYR A 129 5.74 -9.35 14.05
N TRP A 130 5.24 -8.97 12.89
CA TRP A 130 5.02 -9.89 11.79
C TRP A 130 6.36 -10.10 11.06
N PRO A 131 6.89 -11.33 11.10
CA PRO A 131 8.19 -11.62 10.49
C PRO A 131 8.09 -11.47 8.96
N PRO A 132 9.17 -11.00 8.30
CA PRO A 132 9.20 -10.89 6.86
C PRO A 132 9.16 -12.26 6.17
N LEU A 133 8.69 -12.26 4.93
CA LEU A 133 8.65 -13.46 4.09
C LEU A 133 10.06 -13.95 3.73
N SER A 134 10.21 -15.25 3.67
CA SER A 134 11.38 -15.93 3.11
C SER A 134 11.36 -15.92 1.57
N ALA A 135 12.48 -16.22 0.93
CA ALA A 135 12.56 -16.35 -0.52
C ALA A 135 11.59 -17.41 -1.08
N ALA A 136 11.36 -18.51 -0.35
CA ALA A 136 10.45 -19.56 -0.77
C ALA A 136 8.97 -19.12 -0.81
N GLU A 137 8.59 -18.18 0.06
CA GLU A 137 7.22 -17.62 0.09
C GLU A 137 6.97 -16.60 -1.03
N LEU A 138 8.02 -16.19 -1.75
CA LEU A 138 7.93 -15.33 -2.94
C LEU A 138 7.85 -16.13 -4.26
N ASP A 139 7.85 -17.47 -4.18
CA ASP A 139 7.74 -18.31 -5.37
C ASP A 139 6.38 -18.11 -6.06
N GLY A 140 6.39 -18.20 -7.40
CA GLY A 140 5.18 -18.00 -8.22
C GLY A 140 4.78 -16.54 -8.43
N GLN A 141 5.49 -15.56 -7.84
CA GLN A 141 5.16 -14.14 -7.94
C GLN A 141 5.72 -13.43 -9.19
N GLY A 142 6.31 -14.19 -10.13
CA GLY A 142 6.86 -13.62 -11.35
C GLY A 142 8.11 -12.76 -11.14
N LEU A 143 8.82 -13.00 -10.04
CA LEU A 143 10.07 -12.30 -9.68
C LEU A 143 11.28 -13.09 -10.17
N THR A 144 12.33 -12.39 -10.59
CA THR A 144 13.65 -13.01 -10.84
C THR A 144 14.38 -13.24 -9.51
N ASP A 145 15.40 -14.12 -9.53
CA ASP A 145 16.23 -14.39 -8.34
C ASP A 145 16.85 -13.11 -7.75
N GLU A 146 17.26 -12.16 -8.62
CA GLU A 146 17.79 -10.86 -8.20
C GLU A 146 16.73 -10.01 -7.49
N GLN A 147 15.49 -10.00 -8.01
CA GLN A 147 14.37 -9.30 -7.40
C GLN A 147 13.96 -9.91 -6.06
N VAL A 148 13.94 -11.24 -5.96
CA VAL A 148 13.72 -11.97 -4.69
C VAL A 148 14.81 -11.61 -3.68
N ALA A 149 16.09 -11.64 -4.08
CA ALA A 149 17.19 -11.27 -3.22
C ALA A 149 17.12 -9.80 -2.75
N ARG A 150 16.69 -8.88 -3.64
CA ARG A 150 16.49 -7.46 -3.29
C ARG A 150 15.38 -7.30 -2.25
N LEU A 151 14.22 -7.95 -2.45
CA LEU A 151 13.10 -7.89 -1.52
C LEU A 151 13.48 -8.46 -0.15
N THR A 152 13.99 -9.69 -0.10
CA THR A 152 14.33 -10.37 1.17
C THR A 152 15.43 -9.64 1.96
N LYS A 153 16.38 -9.01 1.25
CA LYS A 153 17.41 -8.17 1.89
C LYS A 153 16.84 -6.86 2.46
N GLY A 154 15.84 -6.30 1.80
CA GLY A 154 15.23 -5.02 2.18
C GLY A 154 14.09 -5.13 3.18
N PHE A 155 13.53 -6.30 3.37
CA PHE A 155 12.44 -6.51 4.32
C PHE A 155 12.87 -6.27 5.77
N THR A 156 11.97 -5.66 6.53
CA THR A 156 12.10 -5.48 7.98
C THR A 156 10.86 -6.00 8.71
N PRO A 157 10.96 -6.51 9.95
CA PRO A 157 9.80 -6.95 10.72
C PRO A 157 8.74 -5.85 10.81
N HIS A 158 7.47 -6.21 10.65
CA HIS A 158 6.35 -5.27 10.62
C HIS A 158 5.69 -5.17 12.01
N PRO A 159 5.48 -3.95 12.57
CA PRO A 159 4.96 -3.78 13.93
C PRO A 159 3.53 -4.31 14.09
N ALA A 160 3.26 -5.10 15.14
CA ALA A 160 1.98 -5.74 15.40
C ALA A 160 0.80 -4.76 15.53
N ALA A 161 0.98 -3.65 16.27
CA ALA A 161 -0.09 -2.70 16.53
C ALA A 161 -0.69 -2.10 15.24
N THR A 162 0.11 -1.98 14.19
CA THR A 162 -0.36 -1.51 12.88
C THR A 162 -1.34 -2.48 12.21
N LEU A 163 -1.30 -3.76 12.57
CA LEU A 163 -2.14 -4.83 12.02
C LEU A 163 -3.38 -5.08 12.87
N THR A 164 -3.29 -4.85 14.18
CA THR A 164 -4.33 -5.21 15.16
C THR A 164 -5.23 -4.03 15.56
N GLU A 165 -4.73 -2.80 15.45
CA GLU A 165 -5.54 -1.62 15.72
C GLU A 165 -6.61 -1.40 14.64
N PRO A 166 -7.82 -0.93 15.03
CA PRO A 166 -8.90 -0.70 14.08
C PRO A 166 -8.64 0.50 13.17
N ALA A 167 -9.12 0.41 11.94
CA ALA A 167 -9.17 1.53 11.02
C ALA A 167 -10.29 2.50 11.42
N VAL A 168 -10.07 3.80 11.17
CA VAL A 168 -11.04 4.87 11.42
C VAL A 168 -11.25 5.66 10.15
N LEU A 169 -12.40 5.49 9.50
CA LEU A 169 -12.78 6.23 8.32
C LEU A 169 -13.49 7.53 8.68
N THR A 170 -13.08 8.63 8.06
CA THR A 170 -13.71 9.94 8.22
C THR A 170 -14.72 10.25 7.11
N ARG A 171 -14.70 9.45 6.03
CA ARG A 171 -15.66 9.47 4.92
C ARG A 171 -15.69 8.12 4.21
N PRO A 172 -16.79 7.79 3.51
CA PRO A 172 -16.89 6.56 2.73
C PRO A 172 -15.84 6.52 1.61
N LEU A 173 -15.13 5.39 1.44
CA LEU A 173 -14.15 5.21 0.37
C LEU A 173 -14.79 5.26 -1.02
N GLY A 174 -16.03 4.81 -1.16
CA GLY A 174 -16.75 4.81 -2.44
C GLY A 174 -16.97 6.21 -3.05
N GLU A 175 -16.78 7.28 -2.29
CA GLU A 175 -16.88 8.66 -2.75
C GLU A 175 -15.56 9.24 -3.28
N LEU A 176 -14.45 8.50 -3.14
CA LEU A 176 -13.12 8.95 -3.55
C LEU A 176 -12.82 8.49 -4.97
N PRO A 177 -12.31 9.38 -5.87
CA PRO A 177 -11.80 8.96 -7.17
C PRO A 177 -10.68 7.94 -7.00
N THR A 178 -10.91 6.71 -7.40
CA THR A 178 -10.03 5.60 -7.05
C THR A 178 -9.75 4.69 -8.25
N THR A 179 -8.50 4.26 -8.36
CA THR A 179 -8.09 3.16 -9.23
C THR A 179 -7.61 2.00 -8.38
N TYR A 180 -8.19 0.82 -8.56
CA TYR A 180 -7.67 -0.42 -7.99
C TYR A 180 -6.89 -1.17 -9.05
N VAL A 181 -5.62 -1.44 -8.79
CA VAL A 181 -4.73 -2.24 -9.65
C VAL A 181 -4.67 -3.65 -9.09
N LYS A 182 -5.26 -4.63 -9.77
CA LYS A 182 -5.22 -6.04 -9.40
C LYS A 182 -4.06 -6.76 -10.10
N CYS A 183 -3.22 -7.43 -9.32
CA CYS A 183 -2.16 -8.29 -9.81
C CYS A 183 -2.69 -9.72 -10.01
N LEU A 184 -2.64 -10.24 -11.25
CA LEU A 184 -3.39 -11.44 -11.64
C LEU A 184 -2.76 -12.76 -11.18
N LEU A 185 -1.48 -12.79 -10.77
CA LEU A 185 -0.86 -14.00 -10.23
C LEU A 185 -1.34 -14.30 -8.80
N ASP A 186 -1.91 -13.31 -8.09
CA ASP A 186 -2.57 -13.47 -6.79
C ASP A 186 -4.09 -13.74 -6.92
N GLY A 187 -4.50 -14.32 -8.03
CA GLY A 187 -5.89 -14.58 -8.34
C GLY A 187 -6.52 -13.53 -9.27
N PRO A 188 -7.54 -13.93 -10.06
CA PRO A 188 -8.09 -13.07 -11.11
C PRO A 188 -9.00 -11.96 -10.58
N GLU A 189 -9.60 -12.15 -9.40
CA GLU A 189 -10.63 -11.27 -8.87
C GLU A 189 -10.14 -10.53 -7.62
N PRO A 190 -10.57 -9.29 -7.39
CA PRO A 190 -10.37 -8.62 -6.11
C PRO A 190 -11.23 -9.27 -5.01
N ASN A 191 -10.89 -9.02 -3.74
CA ASN A 191 -11.70 -9.49 -2.62
C ASN A 191 -13.08 -8.82 -2.58
N ASP A 192 -14.03 -9.39 -1.79
CA ASP A 192 -15.43 -8.95 -1.72
C ASP A 192 -15.57 -7.47 -1.34
N THR A 193 -14.71 -6.95 -0.47
CA THR A 193 -14.74 -5.54 -0.04
C THR A 193 -14.43 -4.63 -1.22
N VAL A 194 -13.40 -4.94 -2.00
CA VAL A 194 -13.03 -4.18 -3.20
C VAL A 194 -14.10 -4.35 -4.28
N ALA A 195 -14.63 -5.57 -4.48
CA ALA A 195 -15.68 -5.83 -5.44
C ALA A 195 -16.94 -4.98 -5.16
N ALA A 196 -17.31 -4.82 -3.88
CA ALA A 196 -18.40 -3.94 -3.48
C ALA A 196 -18.12 -2.46 -3.79
N LEU A 197 -16.89 -1.99 -3.58
CA LEU A 197 -16.48 -0.61 -3.88
C LEU A 197 -16.45 -0.32 -5.39
N LEU A 198 -16.11 -1.32 -6.21
CA LEU A 198 -16.12 -1.22 -7.68
C LEU A 198 -17.53 -1.02 -8.28
N THR A 199 -18.59 -1.11 -7.49
CA THR A 199 -19.94 -0.71 -7.91
C THR A 199 -20.13 0.81 -7.94
N SER A 200 -19.24 1.58 -7.32
CA SER A 200 -19.24 3.04 -7.36
C SER A 200 -18.68 3.56 -8.68
N GLU A 201 -19.29 4.61 -9.22
CA GLU A 201 -18.80 5.32 -10.42
C GLU A 201 -17.43 5.98 -10.22
N HIS A 202 -17.00 6.17 -8.96
CA HIS A 202 -15.69 6.74 -8.62
C HIS A 202 -14.57 5.70 -8.61
N TRP A 203 -14.90 4.42 -8.71
CA TRP A 203 -13.93 3.32 -8.63
C TRP A 203 -13.77 2.63 -9.97
N ARG A 204 -12.53 2.39 -10.36
CA ARG A 204 -12.22 1.59 -11.55
C ARG A 204 -11.21 0.50 -11.25
N LEU A 205 -11.36 -0.62 -11.92
CA LEU A 205 -10.43 -1.75 -11.89
C LEU A 205 -9.47 -1.68 -13.08
N VAL A 206 -8.20 -1.89 -12.80
CA VAL A 206 -7.15 -2.11 -13.80
C VAL A 206 -6.41 -3.39 -13.40
N THR A 207 -5.96 -4.18 -14.36
CA THR A 207 -5.25 -5.43 -14.09
C THR A 207 -3.82 -5.37 -14.58
N MET A 208 -2.91 -6.08 -13.89
CA MET A 208 -1.53 -6.33 -14.30
C MET A 208 -1.24 -7.83 -14.30
N ALA A 209 -0.63 -8.34 -15.38
CA ALA A 209 -0.22 -9.75 -15.49
C ALA A 209 1.10 -9.98 -14.72
N THR A 210 1.07 -9.83 -13.39
CA THR A 210 2.22 -9.96 -12.50
C THR A 210 1.76 -10.41 -11.11
N GLY A 211 2.70 -10.69 -10.20
CA GLY A 211 2.44 -10.98 -8.80
C GLY A 211 2.37 -9.72 -7.94
N HIS A 212 2.33 -9.94 -6.63
CA HIS A 212 2.02 -8.95 -5.59
C HIS A 212 2.96 -7.73 -5.52
N TRP A 213 4.14 -7.79 -6.12
CA TRP A 213 5.14 -6.71 -6.07
C TRP A 213 5.38 -6.08 -7.46
N PRO A 214 4.36 -5.44 -8.10
CA PRO A 214 4.49 -4.88 -9.46
C PRO A 214 5.53 -3.77 -9.54
N MET A 215 5.81 -3.05 -8.43
CA MET A 215 6.86 -2.03 -8.37
C MET A 215 8.27 -2.60 -8.53
N VAL A 216 8.43 -3.93 -8.33
CA VAL A 216 9.71 -4.65 -8.48
C VAL A 216 9.72 -5.48 -9.76
N SER A 217 8.63 -6.22 -10.05
CA SER A 217 8.54 -7.12 -11.21
C SER A 217 8.32 -6.39 -12.53
N GLN A 218 7.47 -5.36 -12.54
CA GLN A 218 7.07 -4.61 -13.75
C GLN A 218 6.97 -3.08 -13.48
N PRO A 219 8.06 -2.42 -13.01
CA PRO A 219 8.01 -1.02 -12.58
C PRO A 219 7.61 -0.05 -13.70
N ALA A 220 8.04 -0.29 -14.93
CA ALA A 220 7.70 0.56 -16.07
C ALA A 220 6.21 0.50 -16.42
N GLU A 221 5.61 -0.69 -16.38
CA GLU A 221 4.17 -0.87 -16.63
C GLU A 221 3.34 -0.26 -15.51
N LEU A 222 3.74 -0.47 -14.25
CA LEU A 222 3.10 0.18 -13.12
C LEU A 222 3.15 1.71 -13.24
N ALA A 223 4.31 2.27 -13.57
CA ALA A 223 4.44 3.72 -13.78
C ALA A 223 3.52 4.22 -14.90
N ARG A 224 3.40 3.47 -16.01
CA ARG A 224 2.46 3.79 -17.09
C ARG A 224 1.00 3.83 -16.63
N LEU A 225 0.59 2.88 -15.79
CA LEU A 225 -0.75 2.85 -15.20
C LEU A 225 -0.98 4.02 -14.23
N LEU A 226 0.03 4.35 -13.42
CA LEU A 226 -0.05 5.50 -12.51
C LEU A 226 -0.18 6.83 -13.25
N LEU A 227 0.43 6.96 -14.44
CA LEU A 227 0.36 8.14 -15.29
C LEU A 227 -0.96 8.24 -16.09
N ALA A 228 -1.71 7.14 -16.22
CA ALA A 228 -2.98 7.17 -16.93
C ALA A 228 -3.97 8.10 -16.21
N PRO A 229 -4.73 8.94 -16.95
CA PRO A 229 -5.73 9.81 -16.35
C PRO A 229 -6.80 9.00 -15.60
N ALA A 230 -7.45 9.64 -14.64
CA ALA A 230 -8.65 9.12 -14.01
C ALA A 230 -9.84 9.48 -14.92
N ASP A 231 -10.08 8.69 -15.98
CA ASP A 231 -11.24 8.87 -16.86
C ASP A 231 -12.49 8.28 -16.23
#